data_890a7de4e5c3765fa2dff89bebd7db0f
#
_entry.id   890a7de4e5c3765fa2dff89bebd7db0f
#
_cell.length_a   1.000
_cell.length_b   1.000
_cell.length_c   1.000
_cell.angle_alpha   90.00
_cell.angle_beta   90.00
_cell.angle_gamma   90.00
#
_symmetry.space_group_name_H-M   'P 1'
#
loop_
_entity.id
_entity.type
_entity.pdbx_description
1 polymer ?
#
loop_
_entity_poly.entity_id
_entity_poly.type
_entity_poly.pdbx_seq_one_letter_code
_entity_poly.pdbx_strand_id
1 'polypeptide(L)'
;MQIKNMFAKQIDRDIKGVIKVGQGDDANVQQELSEYVVTRELQKHFADFFANYKTGIVGNTDKMGVWISGFFGSGKSHFLKILSYLLDNREVDGKRAIDYFVEDKKITDPYVLADMKLAADTPADVILFNIDSKSEIPVSYTHLTLPTIRL
;
A
#
# COMPACT_ATOMS: atom_id res chain seq x y z
N MET A 1 18.54 -31.54 -10.86
CA MET A 1 17.71 -30.31 -10.92
C MET A 1 18.07 -29.48 -9.71
N GLN A 2 18.51 -28.25 -9.87
CA GLN A 2 18.88 -27.41 -8.72
C GLN A 2 17.60 -26.75 -8.17
N ILE A 3 17.42 -26.73 -6.85
CA ILE A 3 16.24 -26.17 -6.16
C ILE A 3 15.98 -24.71 -6.57
N LYS A 4 17.03 -23.93 -6.80
CA LYS A 4 16.91 -22.52 -7.25
C LYS A 4 16.11 -22.34 -8.55
N ASN A 5 16.07 -23.35 -9.42
CA ASN A 5 15.35 -23.29 -10.69
C ASN A 5 13.83 -23.53 -10.53
N MET A 6 13.36 -23.82 -9.31
CA MET A 6 11.94 -23.98 -8.98
C MET A 6 11.27 -22.65 -8.60
N PHE A 7 12.07 -21.59 -8.42
CA PHE A 7 11.56 -20.28 -8.01
C PHE A 7 11.53 -19.32 -9.20
N ALA A 8 10.49 -18.52 -9.28
CA ALA A 8 10.36 -17.49 -10.32
C ALA A 8 11.36 -16.34 -10.17
N LYS A 9 11.87 -16.12 -8.95
CA LYS A 9 12.87 -15.09 -8.63
C LYS A 9 14.09 -15.72 -7.98
N GLN A 10 15.23 -15.04 -8.04
CA GLN A 10 16.48 -15.50 -7.41
C GLN A 10 16.28 -15.62 -5.89
N ILE A 11 16.68 -16.77 -5.33
CA ILE A 11 16.49 -17.09 -3.90
C ILE A 11 17.61 -16.53 -3.00
N ASP A 12 18.73 -16.16 -3.59
CA ASP A 12 19.93 -15.63 -2.95
C ASP A 12 19.97 -14.09 -2.89
N ARG A 13 18.83 -13.44 -3.26
CA ARG A 13 18.68 -12.00 -3.10
C ARG A 13 18.52 -11.59 -1.64
N ASP A 14 18.89 -10.37 -1.31
CA ASP A 14 18.69 -9.81 0.02
C ASP A 14 17.18 -9.60 0.28
N ILE A 15 16.63 -10.41 1.20
CA ILE A 15 15.22 -10.31 1.60
C ILE A 15 15.16 -9.60 2.94
N LYS A 16 14.64 -8.38 2.94
CA LYS A 16 14.41 -7.63 4.19
C LYS A 16 13.24 -8.25 4.95
N GLY A 17 13.55 -8.99 6.02
CA GLY A 17 12.56 -9.75 6.78
C GLY A 17 11.55 -8.93 7.59
N VAL A 18 11.78 -7.63 7.77
CA VAL A 18 10.89 -6.73 8.53
C VAL A 18 10.60 -5.48 7.72
N ILE A 19 9.33 -5.30 7.39
CA ILE A 19 8.85 -4.10 6.72
C ILE A 19 8.63 -3.01 7.77
N LYS A 20 9.49 -1.99 7.74
CA LYS A 20 9.36 -0.83 8.63
C LYS A 20 8.56 0.26 7.95
N VAL A 21 7.51 0.72 8.63
CA VAL A 21 6.79 1.94 8.27
C VAL A 21 7.77 3.12 8.38
N GLY A 22 7.91 3.92 7.31
CA GLY A 22 8.83 5.06 7.27
C GLY A 22 10.17 4.82 6.54
N GLN A 23 10.47 3.60 6.09
CA GLN A 23 11.57 3.36 5.14
C GLN A 23 11.02 3.40 3.71
N GLY A 24 11.32 4.48 2.99
CA GLY A 24 10.78 4.74 1.66
C GLY A 24 11.85 5.10 0.63
N ASP A 25 13.04 4.47 0.69
CA ASP A 25 13.99 4.56 -0.40
C ASP A 25 13.48 3.81 -1.64
N ASP A 26 13.72 4.35 -2.82
CA ASP A 26 13.13 3.88 -4.08
C ASP A 26 13.40 2.40 -4.37
N ALA A 27 14.59 1.91 -4.06
CA ALA A 27 14.94 0.50 -4.25
C ALA A 27 14.09 -0.45 -3.40
N ASN A 28 13.77 -0.06 -2.16
CA ASN A 28 12.90 -0.84 -1.29
C ASN A 28 11.44 -0.80 -1.78
N VAL A 29 10.98 0.37 -2.22
CA VAL A 29 9.60 0.52 -2.76
C VAL A 29 9.43 -0.35 -4.01
N GLN A 30 10.38 -0.33 -4.95
CA GLN A 30 10.37 -1.16 -6.13
C GLN A 30 10.31 -2.66 -5.78
N GLN A 31 11.18 -3.10 -4.87
CA GLN A 31 11.21 -4.49 -4.43
C GLN A 31 9.88 -4.89 -3.79
N GLU A 32 9.36 -4.10 -2.86
CA GLU A 32 8.08 -4.36 -2.20
C GLU A 32 6.92 -4.43 -3.20
N LEU A 33 6.81 -3.47 -4.13
CA LEU A 33 5.77 -3.47 -5.16
C LEU A 33 5.88 -4.67 -6.09
N SER A 34 7.09 -5.00 -6.55
CA SER A 34 7.30 -6.11 -7.49
C SER A 34 7.08 -7.48 -6.86
N GLU A 35 7.44 -7.64 -5.58
CA GLU A 35 7.37 -8.92 -4.86
C GLU A 35 6.03 -9.13 -4.13
N TYR A 36 5.19 -8.11 -4.01
CA TYR A 36 3.92 -8.23 -3.31
C TYR A 36 2.99 -9.22 -3.99
N VAL A 37 2.59 -10.24 -3.25
CA VAL A 37 1.67 -11.28 -3.74
C VAL A 37 0.26 -10.97 -3.28
N VAL A 38 -0.65 -10.81 -4.24
CA VAL A 38 -2.06 -10.55 -3.96
C VAL A 38 -2.82 -11.87 -3.97
N THR A 39 -3.19 -12.35 -2.79
CA THR A 39 -4.03 -13.54 -2.63
C THR A 39 -5.50 -13.23 -2.97
N ARG A 40 -6.34 -14.27 -3.12
CA ARG A 40 -7.79 -14.08 -3.36
C ARG A 40 -8.47 -13.27 -2.26
N GLU A 41 -8.02 -13.40 -1.02
CA GLU A 41 -8.55 -12.66 0.11
C GLU A 41 -8.12 -11.19 0.05
N LEU A 42 -6.84 -10.93 -0.25
CA LEU A 42 -6.34 -9.58 -0.45
C LEU A 42 -7.02 -8.87 -1.63
N GLN A 43 -7.38 -9.58 -2.71
CA GLN A 43 -8.16 -8.99 -3.80
C GLN A 43 -9.50 -8.42 -3.32
N LYS A 44 -10.19 -9.12 -2.40
CA LYS A 44 -11.43 -8.60 -1.80
C LYS A 44 -11.17 -7.35 -0.97
N HIS A 45 -10.11 -7.35 -0.17
CA HIS A 45 -9.75 -6.17 0.63
C HIS A 45 -9.36 -4.97 -0.23
N PHE A 46 -8.66 -5.18 -1.35
CA PHE A 46 -8.41 -4.12 -2.33
C PHE A 46 -9.72 -3.63 -2.96
N ALA A 47 -10.62 -4.53 -3.36
CA ALA A 47 -11.90 -4.17 -3.93
C ALA A 47 -12.73 -3.33 -2.96
N ASP A 48 -12.87 -3.77 -1.71
CA ASP A 48 -13.62 -3.06 -0.68
C ASP A 48 -13.01 -1.68 -0.38
N PHE A 49 -11.69 -1.62 -0.28
CA PHE A 49 -11.00 -0.37 -0.01
C PHE A 49 -11.20 0.65 -1.14
N PHE A 50 -10.89 0.27 -2.38
CA PHE A 50 -10.93 1.20 -3.51
C PHE A 50 -12.36 1.57 -3.93
N ALA A 51 -13.35 0.69 -3.75
CA ALA A 51 -14.75 1.03 -3.95
C ALA A 51 -15.24 2.10 -2.96
N ASN A 52 -14.85 1.98 -1.67
CA ASN A 52 -15.19 2.98 -0.68
C ASN A 52 -14.39 4.29 -0.88
N TYR A 53 -13.12 4.20 -1.25
CA TYR A 53 -12.28 5.36 -1.55
C TYR A 53 -12.84 6.16 -2.74
N LYS A 54 -13.24 5.47 -3.81
CA LYS A 54 -13.92 6.07 -4.97
C LYS A 54 -15.19 6.80 -4.57
N THR A 55 -15.99 6.24 -3.65
CA THR A 55 -17.19 6.92 -3.16
C THR A 55 -16.84 8.26 -2.53
N GLY A 56 -15.71 8.35 -1.83
CA GLY A 56 -15.20 9.61 -1.28
C GLY A 56 -14.73 10.60 -2.35
N ILE A 57 -14.18 10.13 -3.47
CA ILE A 57 -13.73 10.99 -4.57
C ILE A 57 -14.92 11.56 -5.35
N VAL A 58 -15.91 10.71 -5.68
CA VAL A 58 -17.00 11.05 -6.62
C VAL A 58 -18.18 11.70 -5.92
N GLY A 59 -18.35 11.45 -4.62
CA GLY A 59 -19.53 11.89 -3.87
C GLY A 59 -19.18 12.34 -2.47
N ASN A 60 -20.20 12.76 -1.73
CA ASN A 60 -20.07 13.07 -0.31
C ASN A 60 -20.22 11.80 0.51
N THR A 61 -19.26 11.51 1.38
CA THR A 61 -19.31 10.40 2.32
C THR A 61 -18.91 10.90 3.71
N ASP A 62 -19.57 10.36 4.73
CA ASP A 62 -19.21 10.53 6.14
C ASP A 62 -18.21 9.46 6.64
N LYS A 63 -17.89 8.49 5.78
CA LYS A 63 -16.92 7.42 6.07
C LYS A 63 -15.49 7.92 5.88
N MET A 64 -14.88 8.39 6.97
CA MET A 64 -13.55 9.03 6.94
C MET A 64 -12.42 8.14 7.48
N GLY A 65 -12.69 6.89 7.81
CA GLY A 65 -11.70 6.01 8.41
C GLY A 65 -11.78 4.58 7.90
N VAL A 66 -10.61 3.94 7.83
CA VAL A 66 -10.46 2.52 7.53
C VAL A 66 -9.75 1.84 8.68
N TRP A 67 -10.31 0.76 9.19
CA TRP A 67 -9.73 -0.05 10.25
C TRP A 67 -9.16 -1.35 9.67
N ILE A 68 -7.83 -1.54 9.75
CA ILE A 68 -7.15 -2.76 9.32
C ILE A 68 -6.76 -3.55 10.55
N SER A 69 -7.38 -4.71 10.74
CA SER A 69 -7.13 -5.61 11.87
C SER A 69 -6.66 -7.00 11.41
N GLY A 70 -6.09 -7.76 12.32
CA GLY A 70 -5.63 -9.12 12.07
C GLY A 70 -4.57 -9.54 13.09
N PHE A 71 -4.21 -10.83 13.09
CA PHE A 71 -3.23 -11.40 14.01
C PHE A 71 -1.81 -10.82 13.77
N PHE A 72 -0.94 -11.01 14.77
CA PHE A 72 0.48 -10.68 14.62
C PHE A 72 1.09 -11.45 13.44
N GLY A 73 1.89 -10.78 12.61
CA GLY A 73 2.49 -11.39 11.43
C GLY A 73 1.57 -11.59 10.21
N SER A 74 0.30 -11.18 10.27
CA SER A 74 -0.66 -11.33 9.16
C SER A 74 -0.44 -10.38 7.96
N GLY A 75 0.60 -9.55 7.98
CA GLY A 75 0.92 -8.65 6.87
C GLY A 75 0.20 -7.29 6.88
N LYS A 76 -0.48 -6.90 7.98
CA LYS A 76 -1.22 -5.62 8.06
C LYS A 76 -0.39 -4.39 7.70
N SER A 77 0.80 -4.28 8.28
CA SER A 77 1.70 -3.15 8.01
C SER A 77 2.19 -3.14 6.56
N HIS A 78 2.39 -4.32 5.97
CA HIS A 78 2.75 -4.43 4.56
C HIS A 78 1.58 -4.01 3.66
N PHE A 79 0.36 -4.49 3.95
CA PHE A 79 -0.83 -4.09 3.22
C PHE A 79 -1.05 -2.57 3.28
N LEU A 80 -0.96 -1.98 4.47
CA LEU A 80 -1.06 -0.52 4.66
C LEU A 80 0.00 0.24 3.85
N LYS A 81 1.24 -0.25 3.85
CA LYS A 81 2.35 0.34 3.11
C LYS A 81 2.12 0.26 1.59
N ILE A 82 1.64 -0.87 1.09
CA ILE A 82 1.27 -1.02 -0.32
C ILE A 82 0.13 -0.08 -0.71
N LEU A 83 -0.90 0.06 0.14
CA LEU A 83 -1.97 1.04 -0.08
C LEU A 83 -1.41 2.47 -0.16
N SER A 84 -0.47 2.82 0.72
CA SER A 84 0.15 4.15 0.70
C SER A 84 0.89 4.42 -0.61
N TYR A 85 1.61 3.43 -1.14
CA TYR A 85 2.30 3.56 -2.43
C TYR A 85 1.35 3.71 -3.61
N LEU A 86 0.22 2.99 -3.58
CA LEU A 86 -0.80 3.07 -4.62
C LEU A 86 -1.53 4.42 -4.62
N LEU A 87 -1.80 4.98 -3.43
CA LEU A 87 -2.47 6.28 -3.30
C LEU A 87 -1.54 7.45 -3.64
N ASP A 88 -0.26 7.38 -3.22
CA ASP A 88 0.79 8.32 -3.61
C ASP A 88 1.11 8.20 -5.10
N ASN A 89 0.85 7.04 -5.68
CA ASN A 89 1.14 6.66 -7.07
C ASN A 89 2.55 7.05 -7.50
N ARG A 90 3.48 6.93 -6.57
CA ARG A 90 4.89 7.30 -6.73
C ARG A 90 5.51 6.58 -7.91
N GLU A 91 6.28 7.31 -8.69
CA GLU A 91 7.08 6.74 -9.76
C GLU A 91 8.41 6.21 -9.18
N VAL A 92 8.67 4.94 -9.42
CA VAL A 92 9.90 4.25 -9.00
C VAL A 92 10.40 3.41 -10.17
N ASP A 93 11.66 3.59 -10.53
CA ASP A 93 12.30 2.93 -11.66
C ASP A 93 11.56 3.15 -13.00
N GLY A 94 11.06 4.36 -13.22
CA GLY A 94 10.32 4.73 -14.42
C GLY A 94 8.92 4.13 -14.54
N LYS A 95 8.39 3.54 -13.44
CA LYS A 95 7.04 2.99 -13.36
C LYS A 95 6.28 3.57 -12.18
N ARG A 96 5.01 3.85 -12.38
CA ARG A 96 4.10 4.24 -11.30
C ARG A 96 3.74 3.01 -10.46
N ALA A 97 3.45 3.21 -9.19
CA ALA A 97 3.07 2.12 -8.29
C ALA A 97 1.92 1.26 -8.83
N ILE A 98 0.93 1.87 -9.47
CA ILE A 98 -0.20 1.15 -10.08
C ILE A 98 0.22 0.24 -11.23
N ASP A 99 1.25 0.59 -12.00
CA ASP A 99 1.67 -0.17 -13.18
C ASP A 99 2.24 -1.55 -12.79
N TYR A 100 2.86 -1.68 -11.58
CA TYR A 100 3.27 -2.99 -11.04
C TYR A 100 2.10 -3.94 -10.80
N PHE A 101 0.91 -3.41 -10.48
CA PHE A 101 -0.29 -4.22 -10.27
C PHE A 101 -0.96 -4.62 -11.57
N VAL A 102 -0.92 -3.74 -12.57
CA VAL A 102 -1.53 -3.96 -13.89
C VAL A 102 -0.68 -4.94 -14.72
N GLU A 103 0.62 -4.68 -14.86
CA GLU A 103 1.52 -5.46 -15.72
C GLU A 103 1.71 -6.89 -15.19
N ASP A 104 1.91 -7.03 -13.87
CA ASP A 104 2.06 -8.35 -13.24
C ASP A 104 0.73 -9.08 -13.02
N LYS A 105 -0.40 -8.50 -13.49
CA LYS A 105 -1.76 -9.06 -13.33
C LYS A 105 -2.07 -9.46 -11.89
N LYS A 106 -1.61 -8.65 -10.92
CA LYS A 106 -1.84 -8.92 -9.50
C LYS A 106 -3.31 -8.82 -9.11
N ILE A 107 -4.05 -7.96 -9.80
CA ILE A 107 -5.50 -7.82 -9.72
C ILE A 107 -6.08 -8.18 -11.08
N THR A 108 -7.03 -9.10 -11.11
CA THR A 108 -7.63 -9.60 -12.35
C THR A 108 -9.01 -9.00 -12.63
N ASP A 109 -9.67 -8.45 -11.61
CA ASP A 109 -10.97 -7.82 -11.75
C ASP A 109 -10.83 -6.44 -12.39
N PRO A 110 -11.45 -6.21 -13.58
CA PRO A 110 -11.32 -4.94 -14.29
C PRO A 110 -11.99 -3.77 -13.57
N TYR A 111 -13.03 -4.01 -12.76
CA TYR A 111 -13.71 -2.96 -11.98
C TYR A 111 -12.80 -2.49 -10.84
N VAL A 112 -12.17 -3.42 -10.13
CA VAL A 112 -11.19 -3.10 -9.09
C VAL A 112 -10.02 -2.32 -9.66
N LEU A 113 -9.49 -2.74 -10.82
CA LEU A 113 -8.42 -2.02 -11.51
C LEU A 113 -8.84 -0.60 -11.94
N ALA A 114 -10.08 -0.42 -12.38
CA ALA A 114 -10.58 0.90 -12.73
C ALA A 114 -10.68 1.83 -11.51
N ASP A 115 -11.16 1.32 -10.39
CA ASP A 115 -11.25 2.07 -9.13
C ASP A 115 -9.85 2.39 -8.56
N MET A 116 -8.89 1.45 -8.66
CA MET A 116 -7.50 1.67 -8.29
C MET A 116 -6.84 2.76 -9.15
N LYS A 117 -7.07 2.75 -10.47
CA LYS A 117 -6.54 3.78 -11.38
C LYS A 117 -7.12 5.15 -11.06
N LEU A 118 -8.44 5.23 -10.82
CA LEU A 118 -9.09 6.48 -10.41
C LEU A 118 -8.47 7.01 -9.11
N ALA A 119 -8.25 6.16 -8.14
CA ALA A 119 -7.60 6.55 -6.89
C ALA A 119 -6.15 7.03 -7.10
N ALA A 120 -5.38 6.31 -7.91
CA ALA A 120 -3.99 6.64 -8.22
C ALA A 120 -3.84 7.93 -9.05
N ASP A 121 -4.81 8.25 -9.88
CA ASP A 121 -4.82 9.49 -10.68
C ASP A 121 -5.41 10.69 -9.92
N THR A 122 -5.96 10.46 -8.71
CA THR A 122 -6.46 11.52 -7.83
C THR A 122 -5.33 12.00 -6.93
N PRO A 123 -4.94 13.29 -6.97
CA PRO A 123 -3.88 13.82 -6.12
C PRO A 123 -4.20 13.61 -4.63
N ALA A 124 -3.26 13.01 -3.89
CA ALA A 124 -3.39 12.76 -2.47
C ALA A 124 -2.04 12.95 -1.76
N ASP A 125 -2.05 13.59 -0.60
CA ASP A 125 -0.90 13.68 0.28
C ASP A 125 -0.92 12.47 1.24
N VAL A 126 0.06 11.58 1.11
CA VAL A 126 0.15 10.36 1.91
C VAL A 126 1.19 10.51 3.02
N ILE A 127 0.73 10.47 4.27
CA ILE A 127 1.60 10.50 5.45
C ILE A 127 1.52 9.16 6.16
N LEU A 128 2.63 8.43 6.21
CA LEU A 128 2.74 7.15 6.86
C LEU A 128 3.66 7.26 8.10
N PHE A 129 3.15 6.93 9.28
CA PHE A 129 3.93 6.99 10.52
C PHE A 129 3.53 5.89 11.51
N ASN A 130 4.43 5.60 12.46
CA ASN A 130 4.15 4.73 13.58
C ASN A 130 3.87 5.58 14.82
N ILE A 131 2.74 5.34 15.48
CA ILE A 131 2.32 6.07 16.69
C ILE A 131 3.35 5.89 17.81
N ASP A 132 3.88 4.68 18.00
CA ASP A 132 4.86 4.40 19.07
C ASP A 132 6.13 5.25 18.94
N SER A 133 6.59 5.48 17.70
CA SER A 133 7.76 6.32 17.44
C SER A 133 7.49 7.82 17.60
N LYS A 134 6.22 8.22 17.68
CA LYS A 134 5.79 9.62 17.89
C LYS A 134 5.46 9.94 19.34
N SER A 135 5.26 8.92 20.18
CA SER A 135 4.99 9.11 21.62
C SER A 135 6.22 9.61 22.40
N GLU A 136 7.42 9.51 21.85
CA GLU A 136 8.66 10.03 22.44
C GLU A 136 8.87 11.54 22.19
N ILE A 137 8.02 12.18 21.40
CA ILE A 137 8.09 13.63 21.18
C ILE A 137 7.40 14.32 22.38
N PRO A 138 8.09 15.23 23.11
CA PRO A 138 7.49 15.92 24.27
C PRO A 138 6.18 16.58 23.89
N VAL A 139 5.22 16.55 24.81
CA VAL A 139 3.79 16.91 24.72
C VAL A 139 3.47 18.35 24.23
N SER A 140 4.36 19.03 23.54
CA SER A 140 4.11 20.36 22.99
C SER A 140 3.31 20.37 21.66
N TYR A 141 2.96 19.20 21.12
CA TYR A 141 2.08 19.08 19.96
C TYR A 141 0.74 18.44 20.35
N THR A 142 -0.10 19.20 21.00
CA THR A 142 -1.48 18.82 21.36
C THR A 142 -2.44 18.75 20.16
N HIS A 143 -1.96 18.99 18.94
CA HIS A 143 -2.71 18.86 17.70
C HIS A 143 -1.94 17.99 16.71
N LEU A 144 -1.85 16.70 17.00
CA LEU A 144 -1.66 15.71 15.92
C LEU A 144 -2.99 15.69 15.15
N THR A 145 -3.07 16.47 14.10
CA THR A 145 -4.08 16.22 13.07
C THR A 145 -3.80 14.83 12.53
N LEU A 146 -4.71 13.91 12.80
CA LEU A 146 -4.76 12.62 12.10
C LEU A 146 -4.65 12.94 10.61
N PRO A 147 -3.90 12.13 9.81
CA PRO A 147 -3.80 12.36 8.40
C PRO A 147 -5.21 12.45 7.83
N THR A 148 -5.61 13.65 7.53
CA THR A 148 -6.85 13.91 6.83
C THR A 148 -6.55 13.60 5.39
N ILE A 149 -7.11 12.52 4.87
CA ILE A 149 -7.22 12.36 3.43
C ILE A 149 -8.08 13.54 3.00
N ARG A 150 -7.45 14.59 2.46
CA ARG A 150 -8.20 15.63 1.77
C ARG A 150 -8.69 15.02 0.47
N LEU A 151 -9.94 14.68 0.46
CA LEU A 151 -10.70 14.38 -0.73
C LEU A 151 -11.02 15.67 -1.45
#